data_bc1c8b466c601636d75f3e1b6f412b8d
#
_entry.id   bc1c8b466c601636d75f3e1b6f412b8d
#
_cell.length_a   1.000
_cell.length_b   1.000
_cell.length_c   1.000
_cell.angle_alpha   90.00
_cell.angle_beta   90.00
_cell.angle_gamma   90.00
#
_symmetry.space_group_name_H-M   'P 1'
#
loop_
_entity.id
_entity.type
_entity.pdbx_description
1 polymer ?
#
loop_
_entity_poly.entity_id
_entity_poly.type
_entity_poly.pdbx_seq_one_letter_code
_entity_poly.pdbx_strand_id
1 'polypeptide(L)'
;MSFLSDIFKKKAVSALGIDIGSSSIKVVQIQKKGDKAVLDTYGELSLGPYGGVSIGQSTNLSTEKMAQAVNDLLSEKEVALTTKTCGMAIPFKASLLSIIEMPAVSEKEMAGMVILEARKYIPVPISDVTIDWSIIPKRENEDAPAEKDEHKGKTVDVLLVAIHNNIINQYKEITEKTGLATK
;
A
#
# COMPACT_ATOMS: atom_id res chain seq x y z
N MET A 1 -27.91 6.46 34.93
CA MET A 1 -26.82 6.39 33.94
C MET A 1 -27.44 6.51 32.56
N SER A 2 -27.08 7.54 31.84
CA SER A 2 -27.86 8.06 30.70
C SER A 2 -27.63 7.22 29.44
N PHE A 3 -28.66 6.53 28.99
CA PHE A 3 -28.75 5.80 27.72
C PHE A 3 -28.53 6.70 26.47
N LEU A 4 -28.61 8.00 26.65
CA LEU A 4 -28.47 9.02 25.59
C LEU A 4 -27.02 9.38 25.26
N SER A 5 -26.06 9.08 26.13
CA SER A 5 -24.65 9.41 25.89
C SER A 5 -23.96 8.50 24.87
N ASP A 6 -24.49 7.29 24.63
CA ASP A 6 -23.90 6.34 23.67
C ASP A 6 -24.36 6.56 22.23
N ILE A 7 -25.49 7.30 22.03
CA ILE A 7 -26.03 7.60 20.70
C ILE A 7 -25.19 8.68 19.99
N PHE A 8 -24.46 9.52 20.73
CA PHE A 8 -23.66 10.64 20.20
C PHE A 8 -22.16 10.37 20.15
N LYS A 9 -21.67 9.18 20.47
CA LYS A 9 -20.27 8.84 20.20
C LYS A 9 -20.08 8.79 18.69
N LYS A 10 -19.57 9.87 18.10
CA LYS A 10 -18.98 9.83 16.73
C LYS A 10 -18.02 8.64 16.71
N LYS A 11 -18.35 7.62 15.90
CA LYS A 11 -17.49 6.46 15.73
C LYS A 11 -16.10 6.99 15.35
N ALA A 12 -15.09 6.72 16.18
CA ALA A 12 -13.74 7.18 15.92
C ALA A 12 -13.31 6.68 14.54
N VAL A 13 -12.73 7.53 13.73
CA VAL A 13 -12.22 7.13 12.42
C VAL A 13 -10.97 6.30 12.70
N SER A 14 -11.09 5.00 12.48
CA SER A 14 -9.98 4.05 12.61
C SER A 14 -9.46 3.66 11.23
N ALA A 15 -8.15 3.49 11.11
CA ALA A 15 -7.49 2.97 9.93
C ALA A 15 -6.67 1.74 10.33
N LEU A 16 -6.82 0.65 9.58
CA LEU A 16 -6.06 -0.58 9.72
C LEU A 16 -5.05 -0.69 8.58
N GLY A 17 -3.79 -0.86 8.91
CA GLY A 17 -2.71 -1.19 7.99
C GLY A 17 -2.30 -2.65 8.14
N ILE A 18 -2.10 -3.34 7.04
CA ILE A 18 -1.62 -4.73 6.99
C ILE A 18 -0.41 -4.79 6.06
N ASP A 19 0.68 -5.33 6.55
CA ASP A 19 1.90 -5.60 5.80
C ASP A 19 2.16 -7.10 5.76
N ILE A 20 2.10 -7.67 4.56
CA ILE A 20 2.40 -9.09 4.32
C ILE A 20 3.83 -9.19 3.78
N GLY A 21 4.76 -9.48 4.69
CA GLY A 21 6.16 -9.72 4.35
C GLY A 21 6.43 -11.17 3.94
N SER A 22 7.70 -11.49 3.69
CA SER A 22 8.14 -12.86 3.35
C SER A 22 8.29 -13.77 4.57
N SER A 23 8.49 -13.21 5.76
CA SER A 23 8.72 -13.97 7.02
C SER A 23 7.67 -13.70 8.09
N SER A 24 6.91 -12.60 7.99
CA SER A 24 5.87 -12.26 8.96
C SER A 24 4.78 -11.40 8.33
N ILE A 25 3.59 -11.43 8.95
CA ILE A 25 2.50 -10.50 8.72
C ILE A 25 2.45 -9.53 9.88
N LYS A 26 2.27 -8.24 9.60
CA LYS A 26 2.11 -7.20 10.62
C LYS A 26 0.80 -6.47 10.41
N VAL A 27 0.14 -6.15 11.52
CA VAL A 27 -1.08 -5.33 11.52
C VAL A 27 -0.93 -4.19 12.50
N VAL A 28 -1.44 -3.04 12.14
CA VAL A 28 -1.49 -1.84 12.99
C VAL A 28 -2.82 -1.15 12.80
N GLN A 29 -3.54 -0.93 13.89
CA GLN A 29 -4.74 -0.10 13.90
C GLN A 29 -4.45 1.21 14.62
N ILE A 30 -4.78 2.31 13.96
CA ILE A 30 -4.69 3.66 14.52
C ILE A 30 -6.07 4.31 14.55
N GLN A 31 -6.28 5.19 15.53
CA GLN A 31 -7.49 6.00 15.65
C GLN A 31 -7.16 7.48 15.55
N LYS A 32 -8.03 8.25 14.91
CA LYS A 32 -7.96 9.70 14.94
C LYS A 32 -8.63 10.20 16.22
N LYS A 33 -7.84 10.83 17.14
CA LYS A 33 -8.34 11.51 18.34
C LYS A 33 -7.99 13.00 18.24
N GLY A 34 -8.97 13.82 17.89
CA GLY A 34 -8.73 15.21 17.51
C GLY A 34 -7.85 15.27 16.25
N ASP A 35 -6.72 15.97 16.34
CA ASP A 35 -5.76 16.08 15.23
C ASP A 35 -4.59 15.12 15.34
N LYS A 36 -4.64 14.17 16.28
CA LYS A 36 -3.58 13.19 16.52
C LYS A 36 -3.97 11.81 16.04
N ALA A 37 -3.01 11.09 15.42
CA ALA A 37 -3.08 9.65 15.23
C ALA A 37 -2.60 8.97 16.51
N VAL A 38 -3.42 8.07 17.06
CA VAL A 38 -3.13 7.32 18.28
C VAL A 38 -3.14 5.83 17.95
N LEU A 39 -2.10 5.10 18.36
CA LEU A 39 -2.05 3.64 18.27
C LEU A 39 -3.20 3.05 19.08
N ASP A 40 -3.98 2.17 18.44
CA ASP A 40 -5.08 1.46 19.07
C ASP A 40 -4.66 0.03 19.40
N THR A 41 -4.21 -0.71 18.39
CA THR A 41 -3.68 -2.06 18.56
C THR A 41 -2.68 -2.41 17.46
N TYR A 42 -1.91 -3.45 17.67
CA TYR A 42 -0.99 -4.02 16.69
C TYR A 42 -0.76 -5.50 16.93
N GLY A 43 -0.23 -6.20 15.92
CA GLY A 43 0.17 -7.60 16.05
C GLY A 43 1.15 -8.00 14.96
N GLU A 44 1.90 -9.06 15.23
CA GLU A 44 2.82 -9.69 14.28
C GLU A 44 2.69 -11.21 14.38
N LEU A 45 2.64 -11.87 13.21
CA LEU A 45 2.60 -13.33 13.08
C LEU A 45 3.71 -13.82 12.17
N SER A 46 4.51 -14.79 12.61
CA SER A 46 5.54 -15.40 11.79
C SER A 46 4.94 -16.38 10.78
N LEU A 47 5.39 -16.26 9.50
CA LEU A 47 4.93 -17.12 8.40
C LEU A 47 5.70 -18.42 8.28
N GLY A 48 6.90 -18.51 8.88
CA GLY A 48 7.74 -19.72 8.81
C GLY A 48 6.99 -21.02 9.11
N PRO A 49 6.26 -21.12 10.25
CA PRO A 49 5.50 -22.32 10.61
C PRO A 49 4.47 -22.76 9.57
N TYR A 50 3.80 -21.84 8.88
CA TYR A 50 2.83 -22.13 7.81
C TYR A 50 3.50 -22.74 6.56
N GLY A 51 4.78 -22.44 6.36
CA GLY A 51 5.62 -23.00 5.28
C GLY A 51 6.43 -24.21 5.68
N GLY A 52 6.33 -24.67 6.94
CA GLY A 52 7.13 -25.79 7.45
C GLY A 52 8.60 -25.44 7.72
N VAL A 53 8.92 -24.16 7.92
CA VAL A 53 10.25 -23.65 8.26
C VAL A 53 10.25 -22.95 9.61
N SER A 54 11.43 -22.63 10.13
CA SER A 54 11.56 -22.01 11.45
C SER A 54 11.02 -20.56 11.47
N ILE A 55 10.68 -20.09 12.69
CA ILE A 55 10.30 -18.69 12.95
C ILE A 55 11.38 -17.74 12.41
N GLY A 56 10.95 -16.69 11.72
CA GLY A 56 11.85 -15.68 11.14
C GLY A 56 12.41 -16.04 9.77
N GLN A 57 12.26 -17.27 9.31
CA GLN A 57 12.66 -17.67 7.96
C GLN A 57 11.61 -17.22 6.93
N SER A 58 12.10 -16.78 5.77
CA SER A 58 11.24 -16.45 4.63
C SER A 58 10.61 -17.70 4.04
N THR A 59 9.35 -17.61 3.68
CA THR A 59 8.60 -18.68 3.02
C THR A 59 7.74 -18.13 1.90
N ASN A 60 7.40 -18.99 0.96
CA ASN A 60 6.45 -18.67 -0.11
C ASN A 60 5.19 -19.52 0.10
N LEU A 61 4.11 -18.87 0.54
CA LEU A 61 2.86 -19.54 0.85
C LEU A 61 1.86 -19.40 -0.31
N SER A 62 1.00 -20.43 -0.46
CA SER A 62 -0.18 -20.27 -1.31
C SER A 62 -1.13 -19.21 -0.76
N THR A 63 -2.01 -18.70 -1.61
CA THR A 63 -3.02 -17.70 -1.21
C THR A 63 -3.89 -18.19 -0.04
N GLU A 64 -4.25 -19.48 -0.04
CA GLU A 64 -5.04 -20.10 1.03
C GLU A 64 -4.30 -20.09 2.37
N LYS A 65 -3.05 -20.52 2.38
CA LYS A 65 -2.23 -20.52 3.60
C LYS A 65 -1.95 -19.10 4.09
N MET A 66 -1.77 -18.15 3.16
CA MET A 66 -1.62 -16.75 3.51
C MET A 66 -2.90 -16.18 4.13
N ALA A 67 -4.07 -16.46 3.54
CA ALA A 67 -5.36 -16.06 4.09
C ALA A 67 -5.62 -16.69 5.46
N GLN A 68 -5.22 -17.96 5.66
CA GLN A 68 -5.28 -18.62 6.96
C GLN A 68 -4.43 -17.87 7.98
N ALA A 69 -3.15 -17.59 7.67
CA ALA A 69 -2.26 -16.87 8.58
C ALA A 69 -2.78 -15.46 8.93
N VAL A 70 -3.37 -14.75 7.95
CA VAL A 70 -4.03 -13.46 8.20
C VAL A 70 -5.21 -13.66 9.16
N ASN A 71 -6.09 -14.64 8.92
CA ASN A 71 -7.23 -14.90 9.80
C ASN A 71 -6.81 -15.27 11.22
N ASP A 72 -5.76 -16.08 11.37
CA ASP A 72 -5.23 -16.45 12.68
C ASP A 72 -4.77 -15.21 13.45
N LEU A 73 -4.00 -14.31 12.80
CA LEU A 73 -3.57 -13.05 13.39
C LEU A 73 -4.74 -12.13 13.75
N LEU A 74 -5.75 -12.01 12.87
CA LEU A 74 -6.92 -11.15 13.11
C LEU A 74 -7.82 -11.70 14.22
N SER A 75 -7.75 -13.00 14.50
CA SER A 75 -8.55 -13.69 15.52
C SER A 75 -7.92 -13.65 16.92
N GLU A 76 -6.66 -13.21 17.03
CA GLU A 76 -5.97 -13.09 18.29
C GLU A 76 -6.67 -12.08 19.21
N LYS A 77 -6.99 -12.49 20.43
CA LYS A 77 -7.73 -11.68 21.41
C LYS A 77 -6.99 -10.37 21.76
N GLU A 78 -5.67 -10.42 21.77
CA GLU A 78 -4.82 -9.28 22.11
C GLU A 78 -4.76 -8.24 20.98
N VAL A 79 -4.99 -8.67 19.73
CA VAL A 79 -5.04 -7.77 18.56
C VAL A 79 -6.33 -6.96 18.51
N ALA A 80 -7.47 -7.55 18.90
CA ALA A 80 -8.76 -6.88 19.18
C ALA A 80 -9.16 -5.78 18.16
N LEU A 81 -9.12 -6.07 16.87
CA LEU A 81 -9.43 -5.12 15.81
C LEU A 81 -10.87 -4.63 15.86
N THR A 82 -11.09 -3.34 15.64
CA THR A 82 -12.42 -2.71 15.64
C THR A 82 -12.90 -2.29 14.25
N THR A 83 -12.06 -2.41 13.22
CA THR A 83 -12.39 -2.14 11.82
C THR A 83 -11.90 -3.26 10.91
N LYS A 84 -12.65 -3.51 9.83
CA LYS A 84 -12.25 -4.42 8.75
C LYS A 84 -11.81 -3.68 7.49
N THR A 85 -11.95 -2.35 7.47
CA THR A 85 -11.48 -1.52 6.36
C THR A 85 -10.00 -1.27 6.53
N CYS A 86 -9.19 -1.72 5.57
CA CYS A 86 -7.73 -1.68 5.68
C CYS A 86 -7.04 -1.13 4.42
N GLY A 87 -5.83 -0.62 4.62
CA GLY A 87 -4.80 -0.54 3.59
C GLY A 87 -3.90 -1.77 3.68
N MET A 88 -3.57 -2.37 2.54
CA MET A 88 -2.70 -3.52 2.48
C MET A 88 -1.44 -3.18 1.69
N ALA A 89 -0.27 -3.35 2.28
CA ALA A 89 0.99 -3.09 1.62
C ALA A 89 1.36 -4.24 0.67
N ILE A 90 1.73 -3.90 -0.56
CA ILE A 90 2.31 -4.84 -1.52
C ILE A 90 3.83 -4.76 -1.40
N PRO A 91 4.56 -5.89 -1.27
CA PRO A 91 6.00 -5.87 -1.11
C PRO A 91 6.70 -5.20 -2.29
N PHE A 92 7.73 -4.41 -2.02
CA PHE A 92 8.55 -3.74 -3.03
C PHE A 92 9.04 -4.70 -4.12
N LYS A 93 9.41 -5.94 -3.76
CA LYS A 93 9.87 -6.96 -4.70
C LYS A 93 8.83 -7.39 -5.74
N ALA A 94 7.54 -7.12 -5.47
CA ALA A 94 6.43 -7.46 -6.35
C ALA A 94 6.04 -6.31 -7.29
N SER A 95 6.75 -5.18 -7.19
CA SER A 95 6.49 -3.96 -7.96
C SER A 95 7.74 -3.50 -8.72
N LEU A 96 7.52 -2.92 -9.88
CA LEU A 96 8.53 -2.16 -10.61
C LEU A 96 8.31 -0.68 -10.27
N LEU A 97 9.36 -0.03 -9.75
CA LEU A 97 9.36 1.41 -9.52
C LEU A 97 10.40 2.08 -10.41
N SER A 98 10.04 3.19 -11.02
CA SER A 98 10.95 4.01 -11.80
C SER A 98 10.63 5.49 -11.59
N ILE A 99 11.65 6.32 -11.59
CA ILE A 99 11.48 7.77 -11.65
C ILE A 99 11.74 8.18 -13.08
N ILE A 100 10.76 8.85 -13.69
CA ILE A 100 10.80 9.29 -15.07
C ILE A 100 10.62 10.81 -15.13
N GLU A 101 11.39 11.46 -15.99
CA GLU A 101 11.25 12.90 -16.24
C GLU A 101 10.18 13.14 -17.30
N MET A 102 9.19 13.99 -16.99
CA MET A 102 8.05 14.28 -17.83
C MET A 102 7.88 15.79 -18.00
N PRO A 103 7.31 16.28 -19.13
CA PRO A 103 6.93 17.67 -19.25
C PRO A 103 5.92 18.07 -18.18
N ALA A 104 6.04 19.30 -17.65
CA ALA A 104 5.07 19.83 -16.68
C ALA A 104 3.80 20.25 -17.42
N VAL A 105 2.82 19.35 -17.46
CA VAL A 105 1.50 19.50 -18.10
C VAL A 105 0.39 19.34 -17.09
N SER A 106 -0.87 19.50 -17.49
CA SER A 106 -1.99 19.23 -16.60
C SER A 106 -2.06 17.75 -16.20
N GLU A 107 -2.63 17.46 -15.01
CA GLU A 107 -2.76 16.08 -14.52
C GLU A 107 -3.49 15.16 -15.51
N LYS A 108 -4.50 15.69 -16.22
CA LYS A 108 -5.26 14.95 -17.21
C LYS A 108 -4.40 14.56 -18.44
N GLU A 109 -3.53 15.45 -18.89
CA GLU A 109 -2.60 15.19 -20.00
C GLU A 109 -1.50 14.22 -19.54
N MET A 110 -0.99 14.44 -18.31
CA MET A 110 0.02 13.59 -17.69
C MET A 110 -0.42 12.13 -17.65
N ALA A 111 -1.66 11.84 -17.24
CA ALA A 111 -2.20 10.48 -17.17
C ALA A 111 -2.08 9.71 -18.49
N GLY A 112 -2.37 10.36 -19.62
CA GLY A 112 -2.22 9.76 -20.95
C GLY A 112 -0.75 9.55 -21.35
N MET A 113 0.10 10.53 -21.04
CA MET A 113 1.52 10.50 -21.39
C MET A 113 2.29 9.47 -20.58
N VAL A 114 2.02 9.34 -19.28
CA VAL A 114 2.68 8.36 -18.39
C VAL A 114 2.49 6.93 -18.89
N ILE A 115 1.27 6.56 -19.34
CA ILE A 115 0.99 5.21 -19.85
C ILE A 115 1.82 4.91 -21.11
N LEU A 116 2.00 5.90 -21.98
CA LEU A 116 2.82 5.75 -23.19
C LEU A 116 4.30 5.63 -22.83
N GLU A 117 4.78 6.48 -21.94
CA GLU A 117 6.18 6.49 -21.50
C GLU A 117 6.53 5.21 -20.71
N ALA A 118 5.61 4.72 -19.87
CA ALA A 118 5.77 3.51 -19.06
C ALA A 118 6.16 2.28 -19.91
N ARG A 119 5.74 2.21 -21.18
CA ARG A 119 6.10 1.10 -22.07
C ARG A 119 7.60 0.95 -22.30
N LYS A 120 8.37 2.00 -22.10
CA LYS A 120 9.83 1.95 -22.25
C LYS A 120 10.54 1.29 -21.06
N TYR A 121 9.87 1.28 -19.89
CA TYR A 121 10.45 0.84 -18.63
C TYR A 121 9.89 -0.50 -18.15
N ILE A 122 8.68 -0.87 -18.62
CA ILE A 122 8.00 -2.08 -18.20
C ILE A 122 8.30 -3.21 -19.19
N PRO A 123 9.04 -4.28 -18.77
CA PRO A 123 9.51 -5.33 -19.69
C PRO A 123 8.44 -6.40 -20.01
N VAL A 124 7.16 -6.10 -19.73
CA VAL A 124 6.02 -6.99 -19.96
C VAL A 124 4.88 -6.22 -20.61
N PRO A 125 3.88 -6.90 -21.23
CA PRO A 125 2.72 -6.23 -21.80
C PRO A 125 2.00 -5.36 -20.77
N ILE A 126 1.62 -4.16 -21.16
CA ILE A 126 0.89 -3.20 -20.28
C ILE A 126 -0.45 -3.78 -19.78
N SER A 127 -1.07 -4.68 -20.55
CA SER A 127 -2.28 -5.42 -20.15
C SER A 127 -2.08 -6.30 -18.93
N ASP A 128 -0.85 -6.72 -18.62
CA ASP A 128 -0.52 -7.68 -17.58
C ASP A 128 -0.18 -7.01 -16.25
N VAL A 129 -0.14 -5.67 -16.24
CA VAL A 129 0.20 -4.86 -15.07
C VAL A 129 -0.87 -3.81 -14.78
N THR A 130 -0.98 -3.45 -13.52
CA THR A 130 -1.65 -2.23 -13.07
C THR A 130 -0.58 -1.17 -12.85
N ILE A 131 -0.81 0.01 -13.43
CA ILE A 131 0.12 1.14 -13.35
C ILE A 131 -0.52 2.23 -12.50
N ASP A 132 0.29 2.81 -11.63
CA ASP A 132 -0.03 4.02 -10.89
C ASP A 132 1.16 4.98 -10.94
N TRP A 133 0.92 6.25 -10.69
CA TRP A 133 1.97 7.26 -10.77
C TRP A 133 1.67 8.45 -9.86
N SER A 134 2.72 9.15 -9.45
CA SER A 134 2.60 10.40 -8.72
C SER A 134 3.73 11.35 -9.08
N ILE A 135 3.46 12.67 -9.08
CA ILE A 135 4.49 13.70 -9.23
C ILE A 135 5.29 13.76 -7.94
N ILE A 136 6.62 13.71 -8.04
CA ILE A 136 7.52 13.89 -6.91
C ILE A 136 7.64 15.39 -6.62
N PRO A 137 7.24 15.87 -5.44
CA PRO A 137 7.42 17.27 -5.08
C PRO A 137 8.90 17.63 -5.02
N LYS A 138 9.32 18.70 -5.69
CA LYS A 138 10.67 19.25 -5.51
C LYS A 138 10.81 19.76 -4.08
N ARG A 139 11.91 19.42 -3.41
CA ARG A 139 12.22 19.99 -2.10
C ARG A 139 12.63 21.46 -2.31
N GLU A 140 12.05 22.37 -1.54
CA GLU A 140 12.29 23.82 -1.63
C GLU A 140 13.78 24.23 -1.40
N ASN A 141 14.65 23.31 -0.99
CA ASN A 141 16.07 23.56 -0.66
C ASN A 141 17.07 23.06 -1.72
N GLU A 142 16.61 22.57 -2.86
CA GLU A 142 17.52 22.26 -3.96
C GLU A 142 17.65 23.51 -4.88
N ASP A 143 18.24 24.59 -4.32
CA ASP A 143 18.83 25.68 -5.10
C ASP A 143 20.08 25.18 -5.85
N ALA A 144 19.90 24.25 -6.77
CA ALA A 144 20.83 24.12 -7.86
C ALA A 144 20.60 25.36 -8.76
N PRO A 145 21.67 26.12 -9.13
CA PRO A 145 21.52 27.23 -10.05
C PRO A 145 20.82 26.71 -11.30
N ALA A 146 19.63 27.24 -11.56
CA ALA A 146 18.91 26.95 -12.77
C ALA A 146 19.85 27.28 -13.93
N GLU A 147 20.42 26.26 -14.58
CA GLU A 147 20.97 26.45 -15.91
C GLU A 147 19.83 27.02 -16.76
N LYS A 148 19.97 28.28 -17.11
CA LYS A 148 19.05 29.00 -17.98
C LYS A 148 19.21 28.49 -19.41
N ASP A 149 18.78 27.26 -19.65
CA ASP A 149 18.48 26.78 -20.99
C ASP A 149 17.06 27.23 -21.30
N GLU A 150 16.93 28.39 -21.91
CA GLU A 150 15.68 29.05 -22.31
C GLU A 150 14.80 28.21 -23.27
N HIS A 151 15.27 27.02 -23.68
CA HIS A 151 14.57 26.12 -24.61
C HIS A 151 14.09 24.80 -24.00
N LYS A 152 14.43 24.49 -22.74
CA LYS A 152 13.84 23.32 -22.04
C LYS A 152 12.55 23.75 -21.33
N GLY A 153 11.41 23.29 -21.80
CA GLY A 153 10.15 23.40 -21.07
C GLY A 153 10.30 22.86 -19.65
N LYS A 154 9.50 23.37 -18.72
CA LYS A 154 9.50 22.88 -17.30
C LYS A 154 9.23 21.38 -17.30
N THR A 155 10.07 20.62 -16.59
CA THR A 155 9.90 19.19 -16.38
C THR A 155 9.61 18.89 -14.91
N VAL A 156 8.98 17.76 -14.66
CA VAL A 156 8.69 17.21 -13.33
C VAL A 156 9.13 15.76 -13.27
N ASP A 157 9.58 15.34 -12.10
CA ASP A 157 9.86 13.94 -11.83
C ASP A 157 8.57 13.22 -11.45
N VAL A 158 8.31 12.10 -12.10
CA VAL A 158 7.15 11.25 -11.86
C VAL A 158 7.61 9.90 -11.35
N LEU A 159 7.13 9.52 -10.18
CA LEU A 159 7.25 8.16 -9.68
C LEU A 159 6.24 7.29 -10.43
N LEU A 160 6.76 6.34 -11.19
CA LEU A 160 5.99 5.31 -11.90
C LEU A 160 6.05 4.01 -11.09
N VAL A 161 4.89 3.42 -10.85
CA VAL A 161 4.74 2.12 -10.19
C VAL A 161 3.99 1.18 -11.12
N ALA A 162 4.52 -0.03 -11.32
CA ALA A 162 3.80 -1.07 -12.04
C ALA A 162 3.82 -2.37 -11.26
N ILE A 163 2.66 -3.01 -11.12
CA ILE A 163 2.48 -4.26 -10.37
C ILE A 163 1.76 -5.26 -11.27
N HIS A 164 2.24 -6.50 -11.32
CA HIS A 164 1.57 -7.56 -12.07
C HIS A 164 0.15 -7.80 -11.57
N ASN A 165 -0.80 -7.93 -12.50
CA ASN A 165 -2.21 -8.15 -12.19
C ASN A 165 -2.46 -9.41 -11.36
N ASN A 166 -1.66 -10.47 -11.54
CA ASN A 166 -1.74 -11.68 -10.73
C ASN A 166 -1.46 -11.40 -9.23
N ILE A 167 -0.51 -10.51 -8.92
CA ILE A 167 -0.21 -10.10 -7.55
C ILE A 167 -1.40 -9.32 -6.97
N ILE A 168 -1.94 -8.35 -7.71
CA ILE A 168 -3.13 -7.60 -7.30
C ILE A 168 -4.30 -8.56 -7.01
N ASN A 169 -4.53 -9.54 -7.90
CA ASN A 169 -5.60 -10.52 -7.75
C ASN A 169 -5.38 -11.42 -6.52
N GLN A 170 -4.13 -11.84 -6.25
CA GLN A 170 -3.79 -12.60 -5.05
C GLN A 170 -4.15 -11.84 -3.77
N TYR A 171 -3.81 -10.54 -3.71
CA TYR A 171 -4.13 -9.70 -2.55
C TYR A 171 -5.64 -9.46 -2.41
N LYS A 172 -6.38 -9.30 -3.52
CA LYS A 172 -7.84 -9.24 -3.52
C LYS A 172 -8.46 -10.53 -2.96
N GLU A 173 -7.97 -11.68 -3.41
CA GLU A 173 -8.45 -12.98 -2.93
C GLU A 173 -8.17 -13.17 -1.42
N ILE A 174 -7.01 -12.75 -0.92
CA ILE A 174 -6.71 -12.75 0.51
C ILE A 174 -7.73 -11.88 1.27
N THR A 175 -8.02 -10.66 0.79
CA THR A 175 -9.00 -9.77 1.44
C THR A 175 -10.40 -10.37 1.46
N GLU A 176 -10.84 -10.99 0.37
CA GLU A 176 -12.14 -11.68 0.29
C GLU A 176 -12.22 -12.83 1.29
N LYS A 177 -11.21 -13.71 1.30
CA LYS A 177 -11.16 -14.88 2.21
C LYS A 177 -11.08 -14.51 3.70
N THR A 178 -10.59 -13.31 4.02
CA THR A 178 -10.43 -12.83 5.39
C THR A 178 -11.55 -11.88 5.83
N GLY A 179 -12.48 -11.56 4.93
CA GLY A 179 -13.58 -10.62 5.18
C GLY A 179 -13.09 -9.19 5.46
N LEU A 180 -11.88 -8.85 5.01
CA LEU A 180 -11.34 -7.50 5.00
C LEU A 180 -11.90 -6.72 3.79
N ALA A 181 -11.86 -5.40 3.87
CA ALA A 181 -12.24 -4.50 2.78
C ALA A 181 -11.11 -3.50 2.54
N THR A 182 -10.50 -3.54 1.37
CA THR A 182 -9.52 -2.53 0.95
C THR A 182 -10.21 -1.30 0.38
N LYS A 183 -9.62 -0.13 0.65
CA LYS A 183 -10.04 1.15 0.04
C LYS A 183 -9.11 1.49 -1.11
#